data_e92a547dc8a923bf457a2099253d20fe
#
_entry.id   e92a547dc8a923bf457a2099253d20fe
#
_cell.length_a   1.000
_cell.length_b   1.000
_cell.length_c   1.000
_cell.angle_alpha   90.00
_cell.angle_beta   90.00
_cell.angle_gamma   90.00
#
_symmetry.space_group_name_H-M   'P 1'
#
loop_
_entity.id
_entity.type
_entity.pdbx_description
1 polymer ?
#
loop_
_entity_poly.entity_id
_entity_poly.type
_entity_poly.pdbx_seq_one_letter_code
_entity_poly.pdbx_strand_id
1 'polypeptide(L)'
;ENRVPCGPINSLSETFQDQDLLKRNMIVEVLQENGAPVKMPGNPVKISNHSEEFNRSPNLGEHTKSILRDWLNFDEENIKNLEDKEII
;
A
#
# COMPACT_ATOMS: atom_id res chain seq x y z
N GLU A 1 -34.60 -13.21 -23.80
CA GLU A 1 -33.65 -13.08 -22.68
C GLU A 1 -33.30 -14.48 -22.21
N ASN A 2 -32.09 -14.95 -22.53
CA ASN A 2 -31.71 -16.35 -22.35
C ASN A 2 -31.13 -16.68 -20.95
N ARG A 3 -31.18 -15.77 -19.97
CA ARG A 3 -30.71 -15.92 -18.57
C ARG A 3 -29.34 -16.60 -18.43
N VAL A 4 -28.45 -16.39 -19.39
CA VAL A 4 -27.09 -16.92 -19.35
C VAL A 4 -26.23 -15.91 -18.62
N PRO A 5 -25.57 -16.27 -17.51
CA PRO A 5 -24.61 -15.41 -16.88
C PRO A 5 -23.47 -15.11 -17.84
N CYS A 6 -23.27 -13.86 -18.19
CA CYS A 6 -22.16 -13.45 -19.07
C CYS A 6 -21.65 -12.08 -18.63
N GLY A 7 -20.41 -11.80 -18.95
CA GLY A 7 -19.76 -10.52 -18.70
C GLY A 7 -18.61 -10.28 -19.69
N PRO A 8 -18.16 -9.05 -19.82
CA PRO A 8 -17.02 -8.74 -20.68
C PRO A 8 -15.72 -9.33 -20.09
N ILE A 9 -14.79 -9.64 -20.97
CA ILE A 9 -13.40 -9.91 -20.58
C ILE A 9 -12.63 -8.61 -20.77
N ASN A 10 -12.34 -7.93 -19.69
CA ASN A 10 -11.69 -6.63 -19.71
C ASN A 10 -10.16 -6.78 -19.62
N SER A 11 -9.45 -5.92 -20.33
CA SER A 11 -8.03 -5.69 -20.09
C SER A 11 -7.81 -4.99 -18.74
N LEU A 12 -6.59 -4.95 -18.22
CA LEU A 12 -6.27 -4.20 -17.00
C LEU A 12 -6.59 -2.72 -17.15
N SER A 13 -6.31 -2.12 -18.31
CA SER A 13 -6.63 -0.71 -18.57
C SER A 13 -8.13 -0.43 -18.47
N GLU A 14 -8.96 -1.28 -19.02
CA GLU A 14 -10.42 -1.16 -18.95
C GLU A 14 -10.91 -1.40 -17.52
N THR A 15 -10.35 -2.39 -16.83
CA THR A 15 -10.67 -2.68 -15.43
C THR A 15 -10.37 -1.48 -14.52
N PHE A 16 -9.23 -0.81 -14.73
CA PHE A 16 -8.86 0.39 -13.93
C PHE A 16 -9.72 1.62 -14.23
N GLN A 17 -10.57 1.58 -15.24
CA GLN A 17 -11.52 2.64 -15.60
C GLN A 17 -12.98 2.26 -15.28
N ASP A 18 -13.22 1.05 -14.79
CA ASP A 18 -14.54 0.55 -14.45
C ASP A 18 -15.16 1.36 -13.30
N GLN A 19 -16.33 1.96 -13.58
CA GLN A 19 -17.00 2.86 -12.64
C GLN A 19 -17.52 2.16 -11.39
N ASP A 20 -17.87 0.89 -11.47
CA ASP A 20 -18.38 0.13 -10.33
C ASP A 20 -17.24 -0.27 -9.40
N LEU A 21 -16.06 -0.59 -9.95
CA LEU A 21 -14.85 -0.83 -9.16
C LEU A 21 -14.36 0.46 -8.47
N LEU A 22 -14.39 1.58 -9.17
CA LEU A 22 -14.04 2.90 -8.61
C LEU A 22 -14.97 3.29 -7.46
N LYS A 23 -16.30 3.16 -7.64
CA LYS A 23 -17.29 3.45 -6.58
C LYS A 23 -17.14 2.59 -5.34
N ARG A 24 -16.61 1.38 -5.49
CA ARG A 24 -16.37 0.44 -4.40
C ARG A 24 -15.00 0.57 -3.76
N ASN A 25 -14.19 1.56 -4.13
CA ASN A 25 -12.79 1.72 -3.73
C ASN A 25 -11.95 0.45 -3.98
N MET A 26 -12.28 -0.26 -5.08
CA MET A 26 -11.48 -1.42 -5.51
C MET A 26 -10.26 -1.00 -6.33
N ILE A 27 -10.21 0.26 -6.71
CA ILE A 27 -9.06 0.92 -7.34
C ILE A 27 -8.77 2.16 -6.52
N VAL A 28 -7.58 2.23 -5.96
CA VAL A 28 -7.12 3.31 -5.10
C VAL A 28 -5.88 3.97 -5.68
N GLU A 29 -5.66 5.20 -5.29
CA GLU A 29 -4.48 5.96 -5.69
C GLU A 29 -3.58 6.16 -4.49
N VAL A 30 -2.32 5.77 -4.61
CA VAL A 30 -1.31 5.89 -3.56
C VAL A 30 -0.20 6.78 -4.06
N LEU A 31 0.08 7.85 -3.32
CA LEU A 31 1.20 8.75 -3.63
C LEU A 31 2.51 8.07 -3.26
N GLN A 32 3.44 8.05 -4.20
CA GLN A 32 4.81 7.61 -3.97
C GLN A 32 5.62 8.70 -3.25
N GLU A 33 6.85 8.39 -2.85
CA GLU A 33 7.75 9.34 -2.17
C GLU A 33 7.99 10.61 -3.01
N ASN A 34 8.10 10.47 -4.32
CA ASN A 34 8.27 11.59 -5.25
C ASN A 34 6.97 12.36 -5.54
N GLY A 35 5.88 12.05 -4.83
CA GLY A 35 4.55 12.64 -5.03
C GLY A 35 3.80 12.13 -6.26
N ALA A 36 4.35 11.20 -7.04
CA ALA A 36 3.64 10.63 -8.18
C ALA A 36 2.52 9.69 -7.72
N PRO A 37 1.29 9.85 -8.25
CA PRO A 37 0.19 8.94 -7.93
C PRO A 37 0.33 7.62 -8.70
N VAL A 38 0.11 6.51 -8.01
CA VAL A 38 0.05 5.18 -8.60
C VAL A 38 -1.28 4.54 -8.26
N LYS A 39 -2.01 4.11 -9.29
CA LYS A 39 -3.24 3.35 -9.12
C LYS A 39 -2.92 1.89 -8.83
N MET A 40 -3.59 1.34 -7.82
CA MET A 40 -3.42 -0.05 -7.43
C MET A 40 -4.75 -0.65 -6.94
N PRO A 41 -4.85 -1.99 -6.88
CA PRO A 41 -6.03 -2.63 -6.32
C PRO A 41 -6.25 -2.22 -4.86
N GLY A 42 -7.48 -1.88 -4.52
CA GLY A 42 -7.91 -1.63 -3.15
C GLY A 42 -8.22 -2.92 -2.38
N ASN A 43 -8.57 -2.77 -1.11
CA ASN A 43 -8.96 -3.90 -0.28
C ASN A 43 -10.35 -4.44 -0.71
N PRO A 44 -10.49 -5.73 -1.05
CA PRO A 44 -11.79 -6.32 -1.40
C PRO A 44 -12.71 -6.48 -0.18
N VAL A 45 -12.16 -6.57 1.04
CA VAL A 45 -12.93 -6.69 2.27
C VAL A 45 -13.35 -5.30 2.74
N LYS A 46 -14.65 -5.03 2.73
CA LYS A 46 -15.24 -3.76 3.18
C LYS A 46 -15.90 -3.95 4.55
N ILE A 47 -15.43 -3.18 5.54
CA ILE A 47 -15.92 -3.23 6.91
C ILE A 47 -16.76 -1.99 7.18
N SER A 48 -17.98 -2.17 7.70
CA SER A 48 -18.85 -1.07 8.07
C SER A 48 -18.21 -0.21 9.17
N ASN A 49 -18.33 1.10 9.04
CA ASN A 49 -17.79 2.09 10.00
C ASN A 49 -16.25 2.06 10.13
N HIS A 50 -15.55 1.57 9.11
CA HIS A 50 -14.09 1.62 9.03
C HIS A 50 -13.67 2.45 7.82
N SER A 51 -12.80 3.42 8.02
CA SER A 51 -12.16 4.15 6.92
C SER A 51 -10.94 3.37 6.44
N GLU A 52 -10.85 3.19 5.13
CA GLU A 52 -9.68 2.56 4.51
C GLU A 52 -8.58 3.61 4.33
N GLU A 53 -7.38 3.29 4.77
CA GLU A 53 -6.18 4.09 4.54
C GLU A 53 -5.19 3.32 3.69
N PHE A 54 -4.66 3.97 2.66
CA PHE A 54 -3.69 3.37 1.75
C PHE A 54 -2.44 4.23 1.74
N ASN A 55 -1.38 3.71 2.32
CA ASN A 55 -0.08 4.34 2.37
C ASN A 55 0.88 3.71 1.37
N ARG A 56 1.88 4.47 0.94
CA ARG A 56 2.94 3.93 0.10
C ARG A 56 3.72 2.83 0.81
N SER A 57 4.34 1.97 0.03
CA SER A 57 5.34 1.05 0.57
C SER A 57 6.55 1.83 1.11
N PRO A 58 7.12 1.43 2.25
CA PRO A 58 8.33 2.05 2.76
C PRO A 58 9.52 1.77 1.83
N ASN A 59 10.50 2.66 1.84
CA ASN A 59 11.78 2.41 1.22
C ASN A 59 12.59 1.37 2.00
N LEU A 60 13.60 0.81 1.35
CA LEU A 60 14.50 -0.13 2.02
C LEU A 60 15.17 0.55 3.23
N GLY A 61 15.02 -0.05 4.40
CA GLY A 61 15.59 0.46 5.64
C GLY A 61 14.91 1.68 6.25
N GLU A 62 13.83 2.21 5.68
CA GLU A 62 13.16 3.43 6.14
C GLU A 62 12.78 3.40 7.64
N HIS A 63 12.40 2.23 8.13
CA HIS A 63 11.96 2.07 9.52
C HIS A 63 13.00 1.41 10.43
N THR A 64 14.19 1.11 9.94
CA THR A 64 15.20 0.38 10.72
C THR A 64 15.52 1.08 12.04
N LYS A 65 15.84 2.37 12.01
CA LYS A 65 16.20 3.12 13.23
C LYS A 65 15.04 3.26 14.20
N SER A 66 13.82 3.54 13.69
CA SER A 66 12.64 3.65 14.54
C SER A 66 12.29 2.34 15.22
N ILE A 67 12.39 1.22 14.50
CA ILE A 67 12.13 -0.12 15.07
C ILE A 67 13.18 -0.46 16.14
N LEU A 68 14.45 -0.22 15.88
CA LEU A 68 15.50 -0.47 16.87
C LEU A 68 15.30 0.37 18.14
N ARG A 69 14.94 1.64 17.99
CA ARG A 69 14.67 2.54 19.10
C ARG A 69 13.39 2.15 19.85
N ASP A 70 12.27 2.06 19.14
CA ASP A 70 10.93 2.05 19.75
C ASP A 70 10.53 0.65 20.23
N TRP A 71 11.03 -0.41 19.60
CA TRP A 71 10.67 -1.78 19.93
C TRP A 71 11.76 -2.50 20.72
N LEU A 72 13.03 -2.21 20.44
CA LEU A 72 14.17 -2.87 21.06
C LEU A 72 14.88 -1.99 22.08
N ASN A 73 14.43 -0.73 22.25
CA ASN A 73 14.99 0.25 23.19
C ASN A 73 16.49 0.49 23.00
N PHE A 74 16.97 0.44 21.76
CA PHE A 74 18.35 0.80 21.44
C PHE A 74 18.50 2.31 21.57
N ASP A 75 19.60 2.73 22.20
CA ASP A 75 19.99 4.13 22.22
C ASP A 75 20.69 4.55 20.91
N GLU A 76 20.90 5.84 20.74
CA GLU A 76 21.52 6.38 19.52
C GLU A 76 22.98 5.90 19.34
N GLU A 77 23.69 5.63 20.44
CA GLU A 77 25.06 5.13 20.39
C GLU A 77 25.10 3.69 19.84
N ASN A 78 24.20 2.83 20.30
CA ASN A 78 24.05 1.48 19.82
C ASN A 78 23.65 1.43 18.34
N ILE A 79 22.70 2.28 17.93
CA ILE A 79 22.25 2.37 16.52
C ILE A 79 23.43 2.82 15.65
N LYS A 80 24.16 3.85 16.06
CA LYS A 80 25.33 4.33 15.34
C LYS A 80 26.44 3.27 15.23
N ASN A 81 26.66 2.50 16.27
CA ASN A 81 27.64 1.40 16.25
C ASN A 81 27.26 0.31 15.22
N LEU A 82 25.95 0.05 15.04
CA LEU A 82 25.50 -0.88 14.00
C LEU A 82 25.70 -0.31 12.59
N GLU A 83 25.48 1.00 12.41
CA GLU A 83 25.75 1.69 11.13
C GLU A 83 27.25 1.68 10.81
N ASP A 84 28.11 2.04 11.78
CA ASP A 84 29.57 2.08 11.60
C ASP A 84 30.16 0.70 11.26
N LYS A 85 29.47 -0.37 11.65
CA LYS A 85 29.82 -1.76 11.32
C LYS A 85 29.12 -2.30 10.06
N GLU A 86 28.39 -1.46 9.34
CA GLU A 86 27.64 -1.85 8.13
C GLU A 86 26.68 -3.03 8.36
N ILE A 87 26.07 -3.10 9.56
CA ILE A 87 25.09 -4.14 9.89
C ILE A 87 23.69 -3.68 9.49
N ILE A 88 23.45 -2.36 9.49
CA ILE A 88 22.19 -1.71 9.08
C ILE A 88 22.47 -0.53 8.17
#